data_59ad47f753a95eacce85bec830d6bc0e
#
_entry.id   59ad47f753a95eacce85bec830d6bc0e
#
_cell.length_a   1.000
_cell.length_b   1.000
_cell.length_c   1.000
_cell.angle_alpha   90.00
_cell.angle_beta   90.00
_cell.angle_gamma   90.00
#
_symmetry.space_group_name_H-M   'P 1'
#
loop_
_entity.id
_entity.type
_entity.pdbx_description
1 polymer ?
#
loop_
_entity_poly.entity_id
_entity_poly.type
_entity_poly.pdbx_seq_one_letter_code
_entity_poly.pdbx_strand_id
1 'polypeptide(L)'
;MKTPKSDAVNFSEQVRLNQQKLAAGLKTHYDFIVCGSGTSGSVVAARLAADLNTQVLLLEAGGTDETDLVTNPNRWPMTLGSELDWGFVGEPNPSLNGRANRYSMGKVLGGGSSINVSTWSRGHRADWDFYASEVGDPSWSYVAVLDLYRRRVEAWAGSPDPDYRGTHG
;
A
#
# COMPACT_ATOMS: atom_id res chain seq x y z
N MET A 1 15.24 -28.02 7.70
CA MET A 1 16.07 -26.81 7.64
C MET A 1 15.33 -25.73 8.42
N LYS A 2 15.77 -25.33 9.61
CA LYS A 2 15.11 -24.33 10.45
C LYS A 2 15.53 -22.95 9.93
N THR A 3 14.59 -22.20 9.37
CA THR A 3 14.79 -20.76 9.08
C THR A 3 14.96 -19.98 10.38
N PRO A 4 15.87 -19.03 10.44
CA PRO A 4 16.21 -18.33 11.67
C PRO A 4 15.09 -17.37 12.07
N LYS A 5 14.43 -17.66 13.18
CA LYS A 5 13.46 -16.75 13.85
C LYS A 5 14.14 -15.47 14.43
N SER A 6 15.47 -15.39 14.42
CA SER A 6 16.22 -14.27 15.02
C SER A 6 16.15 -12.99 14.20
N ASP A 7 16.04 -13.08 12.87
CA ASP A 7 16.14 -11.90 12.00
C ASP A 7 14.83 -11.08 11.96
N ALA A 8 13.68 -11.73 12.07
CA ALA A 8 12.40 -11.05 12.09
C ALA A 8 12.19 -10.19 13.36
N VAL A 9 12.54 -10.71 14.51
CA VAL A 9 12.46 -9.97 15.79
C VAL A 9 13.39 -8.77 15.79
N ASN A 10 14.57 -8.90 15.18
CA ASN A 10 15.53 -7.81 15.08
C ASN A 10 15.08 -6.70 14.11
N PHE A 11 14.37 -7.06 13.03
CA PHE A 11 13.85 -6.10 12.06
C PHE A 11 12.74 -5.21 12.67
N SER A 12 11.75 -5.78 13.30
CA SER A 12 10.66 -5.05 13.95
C SER A 12 11.15 -4.12 15.05
N GLU A 13 12.09 -4.57 15.86
CA GLU A 13 12.71 -3.73 16.88
C GLU A 13 13.51 -2.58 16.26
N GLN A 14 14.25 -2.84 15.19
CA GLN A 14 14.97 -1.82 14.45
C GLN A 14 14.03 -0.75 13.86
N VAL A 15 12.91 -1.16 13.28
CA VAL A 15 11.88 -0.25 12.76
C VAL A 15 11.35 0.64 13.88
N ARG A 16 10.96 0.07 15.02
CA ARG A 16 10.46 0.83 16.17
C ARG A 16 11.48 1.84 16.70
N LEU A 17 12.74 1.44 16.85
CA LEU A 17 13.81 2.34 17.27
C LEU A 17 14.03 3.49 16.28
N ASN A 18 13.96 3.21 14.99
CA ASN A 18 14.05 4.23 13.95
C ASN A 18 12.87 5.21 14.02
N GLN A 19 11.65 4.72 14.23
CA GLN A 19 10.46 5.58 14.42
C GLN A 19 10.61 6.51 15.62
N GLN A 20 11.10 6.01 16.75
CA GLN A 20 11.36 6.84 17.92
C GLN A 20 12.40 7.92 17.65
N LYS A 21 13.49 7.58 16.95
CA LYS A 21 14.52 8.56 16.55
C LYS A 21 13.97 9.62 15.61
N LEU A 22 13.17 9.20 14.61
CA LEU A 22 12.52 10.12 13.67
C LEU A 22 11.57 11.08 14.38
N ALA A 23 10.73 10.57 15.30
CA ALA A 23 9.81 11.40 16.07
C ALA A 23 10.54 12.42 16.98
N ALA A 24 11.66 12.02 17.57
CA ALA A 24 12.50 12.91 18.38
C ALA A 24 13.27 13.94 17.55
N GLY A 25 13.53 13.66 16.28
CA GLY A 25 14.28 14.50 15.35
C GLY A 25 13.43 15.25 14.33
N LEU A 26 12.12 15.47 14.60
CA LEU A 26 11.26 16.22 13.69
C LEU A 26 11.82 17.63 13.45
N LYS A 27 11.88 18.00 12.19
CA LYS A 27 12.35 19.30 11.71
C LYS A 27 11.18 20.28 11.62
N THR A 28 11.49 21.56 11.59
CA THR A 28 10.49 22.63 11.40
C THR A 28 10.09 22.82 9.94
N HIS A 29 10.87 22.27 9.00
CA HIS A 29 10.62 22.37 7.56
C HIS A 29 10.93 21.05 6.86
N TYR A 30 10.11 20.74 5.86
CA TYR A 30 10.26 19.63 4.93
C TYR A 30 9.90 20.13 3.52
N ASP A 31 10.53 19.57 2.49
CA ASP A 31 10.22 19.90 1.10
C ASP A 31 8.86 19.34 0.71
N PHE A 32 8.52 18.15 1.26
CA PHE A 32 7.22 17.50 1.03
C PHE A 32 6.68 16.89 2.31
N ILE A 33 5.36 16.97 2.46
CA ILE A 33 4.61 16.25 3.50
C ILE A 33 3.63 15.32 2.79
N VAL A 34 3.78 14.02 3.00
CA VAL A 34 2.89 12.99 2.47
C VAL A 34 1.96 12.53 3.59
N CYS A 35 0.66 12.69 3.42
CA CYS A 35 -0.35 12.30 4.39
C CYS A 35 -0.92 10.92 4.05
N GLY A 36 -0.69 9.97 4.91
CA GLY A 36 -1.09 8.57 4.80
C GLY A 36 0.01 7.67 4.23
N SER A 37 0.33 6.60 4.95
CA SER A 37 1.30 5.57 4.55
C SER A 37 0.66 4.39 3.83
N GLY A 38 -0.52 4.60 3.23
CA GLY A 38 -1.18 3.58 2.41
C GLY A 38 -0.42 3.29 1.12
N THR A 39 -1.00 2.44 0.27
CA THR A 39 -0.38 1.95 -0.98
C THR A 39 0.21 3.06 -1.85
N SER A 40 -0.54 4.16 -2.05
CA SER A 40 -0.08 5.28 -2.87
C SER A 40 0.92 6.17 -2.14
N GLY A 41 0.63 6.54 -0.89
CA GLY A 41 1.47 7.46 -0.13
C GLY A 41 2.86 6.90 0.15
N SER A 42 2.98 5.60 0.44
CA SER A 42 4.27 4.93 0.60
C SER A 42 5.12 5.00 -0.66
N VAL A 43 4.52 4.80 -1.85
CA VAL A 43 5.23 4.89 -3.13
C VAL A 43 5.66 6.34 -3.40
N VAL A 44 4.77 7.31 -3.20
CA VAL A 44 5.08 8.73 -3.40
C VAL A 44 6.20 9.18 -2.47
N ALA A 45 6.10 8.87 -1.17
CA ALA A 45 7.12 9.21 -0.20
C ALA A 45 8.48 8.60 -0.54
N ALA A 46 8.50 7.30 -0.87
CA ALA A 46 9.72 6.61 -1.25
C ALA A 46 10.36 7.19 -2.52
N ARG A 47 9.58 7.56 -3.52
CA ARG A 47 10.09 8.15 -4.77
C ARG A 47 10.63 9.55 -4.57
N LEU A 48 9.97 10.38 -3.78
CA LEU A 48 10.45 11.72 -3.43
C LEU A 48 11.74 11.67 -2.60
N ALA A 49 11.80 10.75 -1.63
CA ALA A 49 12.97 10.56 -0.77
C ALA A 49 14.16 9.88 -1.48
N ALA A 50 14.00 9.39 -2.72
CA ALA A 50 15.11 8.87 -3.51
C ALA A 50 16.12 9.97 -3.91
N ASP A 51 15.71 11.22 -3.97
CA ASP A 51 16.63 12.35 -4.05
C ASP A 51 17.15 12.69 -2.65
N LEU A 52 18.44 12.49 -2.44
CA LEU A 52 19.11 12.71 -1.14
C LEU A 52 19.07 14.17 -0.66
N ASN A 53 18.78 15.12 -1.54
CA ASN A 53 18.60 16.52 -1.19
C ASN A 53 17.17 16.86 -0.77
N THR A 54 16.23 15.93 -0.94
CA THR A 54 14.81 16.13 -0.65
C THR A 54 14.46 15.57 0.72
N GLN A 55 13.83 16.39 1.55
CA GLN A 55 13.35 16.01 2.86
C GLN A 55 11.85 15.76 2.82
N VAL A 56 11.46 14.52 3.09
CA VAL A 56 10.06 14.09 3.05
C VAL A 56 9.59 13.71 4.45
N LEU A 57 8.46 14.24 4.87
CA LEU A 57 7.75 13.79 6.07
C LEU A 57 6.56 12.94 5.66
N LEU A 58 6.53 11.69 6.09
CA LEU A 58 5.38 10.80 5.92
C LEU A 58 4.60 10.75 7.24
N LEU A 59 3.33 11.16 7.20
CA LEU A 59 2.42 11.13 8.35
C LEU A 59 1.40 10.00 8.18
N GLU A 60 1.20 9.21 9.23
CA GLU A 60 0.19 8.17 9.29
C GLU A 60 -0.71 8.38 10.52
N ALA A 61 -2.04 8.25 10.32
CA ALA A 61 -3.00 8.41 11.40
C ALA A 61 -3.16 7.15 12.25
N GLY A 62 -2.87 5.99 11.66
CA GLY A 62 -2.93 4.70 12.34
C GLY A 62 -1.66 4.34 13.09
N GLY A 63 -1.71 3.20 13.76
CA GLY A 63 -0.58 2.62 14.47
C GLY A 63 0.31 1.73 13.59
N THR A 64 1.10 0.90 14.25
CA THR A 64 1.98 -0.08 13.60
C THR A 64 1.18 -1.22 12.94
N ASP A 65 1.71 -1.76 11.86
CA ASP A 65 1.26 -2.97 11.19
C ASP A 65 1.83 -4.27 11.82
N GLU A 66 2.64 -4.14 12.87
CA GLU A 66 3.26 -5.26 13.59
C GLU A 66 2.27 -5.99 14.52
N THR A 67 1.08 -6.26 14.04
CA THR A 67 0.07 -7.02 14.78
C THR A 67 -0.20 -8.35 14.10
N ASP A 68 -0.58 -9.37 14.86
CA ASP A 68 -0.94 -10.67 14.31
C ASP A 68 -2.17 -10.58 13.37
N LEU A 69 -3.00 -9.55 13.51
CA LEU A 69 -4.11 -9.29 12.60
C LEU A 69 -3.63 -8.92 11.20
N VAL A 70 -2.48 -8.25 11.07
CA VAL A 70 -1.90 -7.83 9.79
C VAL A 70 -0.90 -8.86 9.28
N THR A 71 -0.01 -9.36 10.15
CA THR A 71 1.09 -10.25 9.75
C THR A 71 0.64 -11.68 9.42
N ASN A 72 -0.56 -12.07 9.86
CA ASN A 72 -1.15 -13.37 9.53
C ASN A 72 -2.26 -13.20 8.49
N PRO A 73 -2.03 -13.56 7.21
CA PRO A 73 -2.98 -13.33 6.13
C PRO A 73 -4.33 -14.04 6.32
N ASN A 74 -4.42 -15.08 7.16
CA ASN A 74 -5.69 -15.74 7.45
C ASN A 74 -6.59 -14.93 8.39
N ARG A 75 -6.09 -13.84 8.98
CA ARG A 75 -6.81 -13.01 9.95
C ARG A 75 -7.36 -11.71 9.38
N TRP A 76 -7.19 -11.46 8.08
CA TRP A 76 -7.70 -10.25 7.45
C TRP A 76 -9.18 -9.95 7.75
N PRO A 77 -10.12 -10.93 7.87
CA PRO A 77 -11.51 -10.59 8.17
C PRO A 77 -11.70 -9.92 9.52
N MET A 78 -10.77 -10.15 10.45
CA MET A 78 -10.81 -9.58 11.81
C MET A 78 -10.28 -8.13 11.85
N THR A 79 -9.64 -7.65 10.79
CA THR A 79 -9.21 -6.26 10.69
C THR A 79 -10.38 -5.31 10.39
N LEU A 80 -11.42 -5.83 9.71
CA LEU A 80 -12.60 -5.06 9.33
C LEU A 80 -13.42 -4.66 10.57
N GLY A 81 -13.62 -3.34 10.75
CA GLY A 81 -14.32 -2.80 11.90
C GLY A 81 -13.52 -2.82 13.21
N SER A 82 -12.23 -3.20 13.17
CA SER A 82 -11.31 -3.10 14.29
C SER A 82 -10.73 -1.67 14.42
N GLU A 83 -9.81 -1.46 15.35
CA GLU A 83 -9.05 -0.21 15.48
C GLU A 83 -8.16 0.11 14.27
N LEU A 84 -7.88 -0.90 13.43
CA LEU A 84 -7.10 -0.79 12.18
C LEU A 84 -7.94 -0.33 10.99
N ASP A 85 -9.24 -0.10 11.18
CA ASP A 85 -10.19 0.30 10.15
C ASP A 85 -10.84 1.64 10.51
N TRP A 86 -10.88 2.58 9.57
CA TRP A 86 -11.61 3.83 9.73
C TRP A 86 -13.12 3.60 9.92
N GLY A 87 -13.66 2.49 9.42
CA GLY A 87 -15.05 2.09 9.55
C GLY A 87 -16.03 3.12 8.96
N PHE A 88 -15.67 3.76 7.85
CA PHE A 88 -16.55 4.74 7.21
C PHE A 88 -17.89 4.13 6.81
N VAL A 89 -18.93 4.94 6.89
CA VAL A 89 -20.27 4.61 6.42
C VAL A 89 -20.70 5.69 5.43
N GLY A 90 -21.03 5.27 4.23
CA GLY A 90 -21.55 6.19 3.19
C GLY A 90 -22.95 6.68 3.51
N GLU A 91 -23.36 7.75 2.83
CA GLU A 91 -24.73 8.23 2.88
C GLU A 91 -25.69 7.19 2.31
N PRO A 92 -26.94 7.14 2.85
CA PRO A 92 -27.99 6.29 2.29
C PRO A 92 -28.20 6.54 0.80
N ASN A 93 -28.12 5.48 -0.02
CA ASN A 93 -28.24 5.59 -1.46
C ASN A 93 -29.65 5.15 -1.91
N PRO A 94 -30.46 6.04 -2.53
CA PRO A 94 -31.79 5.69 -3.02
C PRO A 94 -31.79 4.53 -4.02
N SER A 95 -30.75 4.42 -4.87
CA SER A 95 -30.61 3.31 -5.84
C SER A 95 -30.31 1.96 -5.17
N LEU A 96 -30.00 1.94 -3.88
CA LEU A 96 -29.79 0.77 -3.06
C LEU A 96 -30.89 0.60 -1.99
N ASN A 97 -32.10 1.05 -2.28
CA ASN A 97 -33.23 1.03 -1.35
C ASN A 97 -32.95 1.76 -0.02
N GLY A 98 -32.23 2.87 -0.08
CA GLY A 98 -31.85 3.65 1.09
C GLY A 98 -30.75 3.04 1.94
N ARG A 99 -30.06 1.99 1.46
CA ARG A 99 -28.97 1.35 2.21
C ARG A 99 -27.72 2.23 2.21
N ALA A 100 -27.13 2.40 3.39
CA ALA A 100 -25.81 2.94 3.59
C ALA A 100 -24.75 1.84 3.50
N ASN A 101 -23.76 1.99 2.63
CA ASN A 101 -22.66 1.04 2.51
C ASN A 101 -21.56 1.34 3.52
N ARG A 102 -20.96 0.29 4.07
CA ARG A 102 -19.71 0.40 4.84
C ARG A 102 -18.52 0.41 3.89
N TYR A 103 -17.53 1.24 4.21
CA TYR A 103 -16.26 1.34 3.49
C TYR A 103 -15.14 1.13 4.47
N SER A 104 -14.54 -0.05 4.44
CA SER A 104 -13.37 -0.36 5.24
C SER A 104 -12.12 0.24 4.58
N MET A 105 -11.46 1.12 5.30
CA MET A 105 -10.24 1.79 4.88
C MET A 105 -9.19 1.64 5.98
N GLY A 106 -7.99 1.21 5.64
CA GLY A 106 -6.94 0.96 6.63
C GLY A 106 -6.54 2.22 7.38
N LYS A 107 -6.51 2.10 8.72
CA LYS A 107 -5.99 3.09 9.67
C LYS A 107 -4.79 2.49 10.40
N VAL A 108 -3.73 2.27 9.65
CA VAL A 108 -2.54 1.53 10.07
C VAL A 108 -1.42 1.80 9.07
N LEU A 109 -0.16 1.63 9.46
CA LEU A 109 0.96 1.62 8.51
C LEU A 109 0.67 0.65 7.36
N GLY A 110 0.86 1.11 6.11
CA GLY A 110 0.46 0.39 4.91
C GLY A 110 -0.98 0.61 4.48
N GLY A 111 -1.82 1.22 5.31
CA GLY A 111 -3.21 1.56 4.98
C GLY A 111 -4.02 0.35 4.53
N GLY A 112 -4.71 0.48 3.38
CA GLY A 112 -5.49 -0.61 2.79
C GLY A 112 -4.68 -1.85 2.44
N SER A 113 -3.38 -1.72 2.16
CA SER A 113 -2.51 -2.87 1.88
C SER A 113 -2.33 -3.78 3.11
N SER A 114 -2.47 -3.23 4.33
CA SER A 114 -2.34 -3.96 5.57
C SER A 114 -3.61 -4.68 6.01
N ILE A 115 -4.77 -4.32 5.45
CA ILE A 115 -6.07 -4.90 5.83
C ILE A 115 -6.84 -5.53 4.67
N ASN A 116 -6.27 -5.59 3.47
CA ASN A 116 -6.91 -6.17 2.29
C ASN A 116 -6.95 -7.71 2.36
N VAL A 117 -7.62 -8.31 1.39
CA VAL A 117 -7.79 -9.77 1.30
C VAL A 117 -6.59 -10.48 0.65
N SER A 118 -5.46 -9.80 0.50
CA SER A 118 -4.21 -10.31 -0.11
C SER A 118 -4.39 -10.87 -1.53
N THR A 119 -5.38 -10.39 -2.28
CA THR A 119 -5.60 -10.77 -3.67
C THR A 119 -4.75 -9.89 -4.59
N TRP A 120 -3.92 -10.52 -5.42
CA TRP A 120 -3.15 -9.84 -6.45
C TRP A 120 -3.89 -9.85 -7.79
N SER A 121 -4.23 -8.67 -8.29
CA SER A 121 -4.84 -8.49 -9.61
C SER A 121 -4.26 -7.24 -10.30
N ARG A 122 -3.91 -7.35 -11.57
CA ARG A 122 -3.44 -6.23 -12.38
C ARG A 122 -4.57 -5.48 -13.09
N GLY A 123 -5.80 -5.91 -12.93
CA GLY A 123 -6.95 -5.45 -13.71
C GLY A 123 -7.02 -6.11 -15.10
N HIS A 124 -8.16 -5.99 -15.73
CA HIS A 124 -8.39 -6.53 -17.07
C HIS A 124 -7.89 -5.56 -18.14
N ARG A 125 -7.39 -6.12 -19.26
CA ARG A 125 -6.88 -5.29 -20.38
C ARG A 125 -7.88 -4.24 -20.83
N ALA A 126 -9.14 -4.62 -21.02
CA ALA A 126 -10.17 -3.72 -21.52
C ALA A 126 -10.44 -2.54 -20.57
N ASP A 127 -10.28 -2.74 -19.24
CA ASP A 127 -10.50 -1.67 -18.26
C ASP A 127 -9.41 -0.61 -18.38
N TRP A 128 -8.14 -1.02 -18.54
CA TRP A 128 -7.03 -0.11 -18.74
C TRP A 128 -7.10 0.62 -20.08
N ASP A 129 -7.41 -0.09 -21.16
CA ASP A 129 -7.52 0.51 -22.49
C ASP A 129 -8.72 1.47 -22.57
N PHE A 130 -9.84 1.13 -21.92
CA PHE A 130 -10.98 2.04 -21.74
C PHE A 130 -10.58 3.29 -20.95
N TYR A 131 -9.90 3.13 -19.81
CA TYR A 131 -9.44 4.26 -19.01
C TYR A 131 -8.50 5.17 -19.80
N ALA A 132 -7.53 4.62 -20.52
CA ALA A 132 -6.64 5.38 -21.39
C ALA A 132 -7.40 6.20 -22.43
N SER A 133 -8.46 5.65 -23.00
CA SER A 133 -9.34 6.32 -23.95
C SER A 133 -10.10 7.48 -23.30
N GLU A 134 -10.69 7.25 -22.13
CA GLU A 134 -11.48 8.28 -21.41
C GLU A 134 -10.63 9.48 -20.97
N VAL A 135 -9.39 9.24 -20.51
CA VAL A 135 -8.49 10.32 -20.10
C VAL A 135 -7.68 10.91 -21.25
N GLY A 136 -7.71 10.29 -22.43
CA GLY A 136 -6.94 10.73 -23.61
C GLY A 136 -5.43 10.55 -23.47
N ASP A 137 -4.95 9.65 -22.60
CA ASP A 137 -3.53 9.43 -22.34
C ASP A 137 -3.16 7.94 -22.48
N PRO A 138 -2.40 7.58 -23.53
CA PRO A 138 -1.99 6.20 -23.80
C PRO A 138 -1.05 5.60 -22.76
N SER A 139 -0.45 6.41 -21.86
CA SER A 139 0.38 5.90 -20.77
C SER A 139 -0.40 5.05 -19.76
N TRP A 140 -1.74 5.16 -19.79
CA TRP A 140 -2.66 4.33 -19.00
C TRP A 140 -3.15 3.09 -19.74
N SER A 141 -2.71 2.84 -20.98
CA SER A 141 -3.08 1.62 -21.70
C SER A 141 -2.54 0.36 -21.01
N TYR A 142 -3.21 -0.77 -21.25
CA TYR A 142 -2.78 -2.04 -20.65
C TYR A 142 -1.32 -2.38 -20.94
N VAL A 143 -0.83 -2.11 -22.15
CA VAL A 143 0.57 -2.40 -22.52
C VAL A 143 1.55 -1.54 -21.71
N ALA A 144 1.26 -0.25 -21.55
CA ALA A 144 2.10 0.64 -20.76
C ALA A 144 2.08 0.28 -19.26
N VAL A 145 0.90 -0.03 -18.72
CA VAL A 145 0.73 -0.43 -17.33
C VAL A 145 1.36 -1.80 -17.05
N LEU A 146 1.24 -2.76 -17.98
CA LEU A 146 1.91 -4.06 -17.86
C LEU A 146 3.43 -3.92 -17.79
N ASP A 147 4.01 -3.06 -18.60
CA ASP A 147 5.44 -2.78 -18.60
C ASP A 147 5.89 -2.17 -17.24
N LEU A 148 5.09 -1.25 -16.69
CA LEU A 148 5.32 -0.69 -15.36
C LEU A 148 5.29 -1.78 -14.26
N TYR A 149 4.28 -2.66 -14.27
CA TYR A 149 4.17 -3.78 -13.34
C TYR A 149 5.39 -4.69 -13.40
N ARG A 150 5.83 -5.05 -14.60
CA ARG A 150 6.99 -5.93 -14.82
C ARG A 150 8.29 -5.33 -14.31
N ARG A 151 8.49 -4.03 -14.51
CA ARG A 151 9.79 -3.38 -14.23
C ARG A 151 9.89 -2.78 -12.83
N ARG A 152 8.75 -2.49 -12.18
CA ARG A 152 8.73 -1.63 -10.98
C ARG A 152 7.92 -2.16 -9.82
N VAL A 153 7.09 -3.17 -10.03
CA VAL A 153 6.13 -3.62 -9.01
C VAL A 153 6.29 -5.10 -8.70
N GLU A 154 6.58 -5.94 -9.67
CA GLU A 154 6.53 -7.38 -9.52
C GLU A 154 7.92 -8.02 -9.42
N ALA A 155 8.13 -8.77 -8.32
CA ALA A 155 9.29 -9.66 -8.12
C ALA A 155 8.81 -11.12 -8.14
N TRP A 156 8.50 -11.63 -9.34
CA TRP A 156 7.96 -12.97 -9.51
C TRP A 156 9.03 -14.05 -9.35
N ALA A 157 8.81 -14.99 -8.41
CA ALA A 157 9.71 -16.11 -8.14
C ALA A 157 9.22 -17.47 -8.70
N GLY A 158 8.10 -17.47 -9.45
CA GLY A 158 7.54 -18.66 -10.09
C GLY A 158 8.18 -18.98 -11.43
N SER A 159 7.50 -19.80 -12.25
CA SER A 159 7.95 -20.15 -13.60
C SER A 159 8.21 -18.90 -14.44
N PRO A 160 9.32 -18.84 -15.18
CA PRO A 160 9.63 -17.70 -16.05
C PRO A 160 8.51 -17.42 -17.05
N ASP A 161 8.10 -16.17 -17.14
CA ASP A 161 7.19 -15.65 -18.15
C ASP A 161 7.62 -14.22 -18.48
N PRO A 162 8.63 -14.04 -19.32
CA PRO A 162 9.24 -12.74 -19.58
C PRO A 162 8.29 -11.75 -20.28
N ASP A 163 7.25 -12.25 -20.94
CA ASP A 163 6.28 -11.38 -21.61
C ASP A 163 5.21 -10.85 -20.66
N TYR A 164 5.00 -11.53 -19.53
CA TYR A 164 3.92 -11.21 -18.59
C TYR A 164 4.41 -10.93 -17.16
N ARG A 165 5.49 -11.55 -16.69
CA ARG A 165 5.99 -11.44 -15.32
C ARG A 165 7.24 -10.59 -15.22
N GLY A 166 7.38 -9.87 -14.11
CA GLY A 166 8.58 -9.11 -13.75
C GLY A 166 9.38 -9.83 -12.66
N THR A 167 10.69 -9.56 -12.62
CA THR A 167 11.62 -10.21 -11.67
C THR A 167 12.38 -9.21 -10.80
N HIS A 168 12.21 -7.91 -11.02
CA HIS A 168 13.02 -6.84 -10.41
C HIS A 168 12.20 -5.68 -9.86
N GLY A 169 10.90 -5.85 -9.66
CA GLY A 169 10.02 -4.83 -9.11
C GLY A 169 10.13 -4.66 -7.61
#